data_aacc4ad413dc35fd6303b14d51842b57
#
_entry.id   aacc4ad413dc35fd6303b14d51842b57
#
_cell.length_a   1.000
_cell.length_b   1.000
_cell.length_c   1.000
_cell.angle_alpha   90.00
_cell.angle_beta   90.00
_cell.angle_gamma   90.00
#
_symmetry.space_group_name_H-M   'P 1'
#
loop_
_entity.id
_entity.type
_entity.pdbx_description
1 polymer ?
#
loop_
_entity_poly.entity_id
_entity_poly.type
_entity_poly.pdbx_seq_one_letter_code
_entity_poly.pdbx_strand_id
1 'polypeptide(L)'
;MRLIGLLNYIYTLKMKTLTLLFSLFLMCPLSVWGQSADELLSKVSDALSEGKDDYAVSLFRQAANAGEDRTEMFYWTNVDKSSEVAPRLADVLAVHYKEMRNYDKAYLFYKEFLQRHPEDVPALVSCAEMEMMRGKEKDALKTYEKVLMLDADNLQANIFLGNYYYLQAEKDKKKLEEDYKKITSPTRMQYARYRNGLSDVFTNSYGKAKAYLQRVLQVFPSMEAG
;
A
#
# COMPACT_ATOMS: atom_id res chain seq x y z
N MET A 1 -58.39 40.04 18.93
CA MET A 1 -57.52 39.48 20.00
C MET A 1 -57.52 37.92 20.07
N ARG A 2 -58.65 37.23 19.80
CA ARG A 2 -58.69 35.73 19.85
C ARG A 2 -57.93 34.97 18.77
N LEU A 3 -57.77 35.53 17.58
CA LEU A 3 -57.10 34.85 16.45
C LEU A 3 -55.58 34.71 16.63
N ILE A 4 -54.92 35.71 17.22
CA ILE A 4 -53.47 35.72 17.49
C ILE A 4 -53.09 34.70 18.57
N GLY A 5 -53.95 34.51 19.57
CA GLY A 5 -53.76 33.48 20.60
C GLY A 5 -53.86 32.07 20.07
N LEU A 6 -54.76 31.83 19.10
CA LEU A 6 -54.93 30.51 18.47
C LEU A 6 -53.71 30.17 17.57
N LEU A 7 -53.19 31.14 16.82
CA LEU A 7 -51.98 30.96 15.99
C LEU A 7 -50.76 30.65 16.82
N ASN A 8 -50.55 31.36 17.91
CA ASN A 8 -49.44 31.10 18.84
C ASN A 8 -49.56 29.71 19.52
N TYR A 9 -50.77 29.29 19.86
CA TYR A 9 -50.98 27.97 20.45
C TYR A 9 -50.66 26.84 19.43
N ILE A 10 -51.08 26.98 18.18
CA ILE A 10 -50.79 26.00 17.11
C ILE A 10 -49.27 25.96 16.83
N TYR A 11 -48.61 27.12 16.85
CA TYR A 11 -47.14 27.19 16.62
C TYR A 11 -46.38 26.54 17.76
N THR A 12 -46.76 26.75 18.99
CA THR A 12 -46.12 26.11 20.17
C THR A 12 -46.39 24.61 20.23
N LEU A 13 -47.57 24.16 19.78
CA LEU A 13 -47.91 22.73 19.69
C LEU A 13 -47.04 22.03 18.62
N LYS A 14 -46.90 22.63 17.41
CA LYS A 14 -46.07 22.13 16.32
C LYS A 14 -44.59 22.11 16.74
N MET A 15 -44.10 23.13 17.45
CA MET A 15 -42.71 23.13 17.94
C MET A 15 -42.47 22.03 18.98
N LYS A 16 -43.41 21.79 19.90
CA LYS A 16 -43.31 20.71 20.90
C LYS A 16 -43.36 19.32 20.27
N THR A 17 -44.20 19.12 19.24
CA THR A 17 -44.24 17.85 18.53
C THR A 17 -42.97 17.62 17.69
N LEU A 18 -42.42 18.68 17.10
CA LEU A 18 -41.14 18.60 16.35
C LEU A 18 -39.95 18.29 17.27
N THR A 19 -39.88 18.92 18.45
CA THR A 19 -38.83 18.63 19.44
C THR A 19 -38.97 17.22 20.02
N LEU A 20 -40.19 16.72 20.21
CA LEU A 20 -40.44 15.36 20.69
C LEU A 20 -40.04 14.30 19.63
N LEU A 21 -40.34 14.56 18.35
CA LEU A 21 -39.87 13.71 17.23
C LEU A 21 -38.34 13.73 17.11
N PHE A 22 -37.72 14.90 17.29
CA PHE A 22 -36.26 15.03 17.21
C PHE A 22 -35.56 14.33 18.39
N SER A 23 -36.15 14.39 19.60
CA SER A 23 -35.63 13.68 20.78
C SER A 23 -35.83 12.18 20.69
N LEU A 24 -36.92 11.70 20.04
CA LEU A 24 -37.11 10.26 19.74
C LEU A 24 -36.09 9.71 18.72
N PHE A 25 -35.73 10.55 17.75
CA PHE A 25 -34.72 10.20 16.75
C PHE A 25 -33.29 10.16 17.33
N LEU A 26 -33.02 11.02 18.35
CA LEU A 26 -31.75 11.02 19.10
C LEU A 26 -31.63 9.87 20.11
N MET A 27 -32.77 9.31 20.55
CA MET A 27 -32.81 8.16 21.47
C MET A 27 -32.88 6.79 20.75
N CYS A 28 -32.99 6.74 19.42
CA CYS A 28 -32.68 5.51 18.74
C CYS A 28 -31.17 5.26 18.95
N PRO A 29 -30.76 4.27 19.75
CA PRO A 29 -29.40 3.82 19.67
C PRO A 29 -29.26 3.36 18.22
N LEU A 30 -28.46 4.06 17.42
CA LEU A 30 -27.87 3.53 16.21
C LEU A 30 -26.94 2.40 16.67
N SER A 31 -27.54 1.34 17.19
CA SER A 31 -26.88 0.05 17.19
C SER A 31 -26.71 -0.29 15.72
N VAL A 32 -25.67 0.25 15.12
CA VAL A 32 -25.06 -0.37 13.97
C VAL A 32 -24.64 -1.75 14.49
N TRP A 33 -25.52 -2.71 14.36
CA TRP A 33 -25.27 -4.11 14.63
C TRP A 33 -24.31 -4.55 13.52
N GLY A 34 -23.05 -4.07 13.58
CA GLY A 34 -21.94 -4.68 12.87
C GLY A 34 -21.79 -6.08 13.46
N GLN A 35 -21.77 -7.07 12.59
CA GLN A 35 -21.48 -8.44 13.05
C GLN A 35 -20.11 -8.42 13.72
N SER A 36 -19.97 -9.11 14.84
CA SER A 36 -18.68 -9.23 15.51
C SER A 36 -17.70 -10.03 14.64
N ALA A 37 -16.42 -9.79 14.80
CA ALA A 37 -15.40 -10.57 14.08
C ALA A 37 -15.59 -12.09 14.30
N ASP A 38 -15.92 -12.50 15.51
CA ASP A 38 -16.11 -13.91 15.85
C ASP A 38 -17.33 -14.53 15.13
N GLU A 39 -18.44 -13.79 14.98
CA GLU A 39 -19.61 -14.24 14.19
C GLU A 39 -19.28 -14.37 12.71
N LEU A 40 -18.54 -13.40 12.16
CA LEU A 40 -18.11 -13.43 10.77
C LEU A 40 -17.14 -14.58 10.52
N LEU A 41 -16.20 -14.83 11.42
CA LEU A 41 -15.24 -15.93 11.33
C LEU A 41 -15.89 -17.30 11.44
N SER A 42 -16.94 -17.44 12.26
CA SER A 42 -17.75 -18.67 12.26
C SER A 42 -18.35 -18.94 10.89
N LYS A 43 -18.94 -17.91 10.25
CA LYS A 43 -19.50 -18.02 8.88
C LYS A 43 -18.43 -18.29 7.84
N VAL A 44 -17.21 -17.74 8.03
CA VAL A 44 -16.06 -18.07 7.16
C VAL A 44 -15.76 -19.56 7.23
N SER A 45 -15.70 -20.12 8.45
CA SER A 45 -15.45 -21.56 8.64
C SER A 45 -16.51 -22.43 7.95
N ASP A 46 -17.79 -22.07 8.10
CA ASP A 46 -18.89 -22.78 7.43
C ASP A 46 -18.78 -22.69 5.90
N ALA A 47 -18.51 -21.48 5.38
CA ALA A 47 -18.35 -21.26 3.94
C ALA A 47 -17.16 -22.04 3.35
N LEU A 48 -16.03 -22.10 4.07
CA LEU A 48 -14.87 -22.89 3.67
C LEU A 48 -15.19 -24.40 3.65
N SER A 49 -15.93 -24.88 4.65
CA SER A 49 -16.34 -26.29 4.70
C SER A 49 -17.30 -26.70 3.57
N GLU A 50 -18.07 -25.73 3.07
CA GLU A 50 -19.02 -25.91 1.96
C GLU A 50 -18.36 -25.66 0.58
N GLY A 51 -17.08 -25.29 0.51
CA GLY A 51 -16.36 -24.97 -0.72
C GLY A 51 -16.82 -23.65 -1.38
N LYS A 52 -17.40 -22.74 -0.59
CA LYS A 52 -17.87 -21.41 -1.04
C LYS A 52 -16.77 -20.35 -0.87
N ASP A 53 -15.66 -20.53 -1.56
CA ASP A 53 -14.42 -19.76 -1.36
C ASP A 53 -14.62 -18.24 -1.55
N ASP A 54 -15.34 -17.82 -2.60
CA ASP A 54 -15.57 -16.39 -2.85
C ASP A 54 -16.38 -15.72 -1.72
N TYR A 55 -17.35 -16.44 -1.21
CA TYR A 55 -18.13 -15.99 -0.06
C TYR A 55 -17.31 -15.95 1.21
N ALA A 56 -16.49 -16.96 1.47
CA ALA A 56 -15.56 -17.02 2.59
C ALA A 56 -14.59 -15.83 2.57
N VAL A 57 -13.99 -15.52 1.42
CA VAL A 57 -13.09 -14.36 1.25
C VAL A 57 -13.80 -13.04 1.53
N SER A 58 -15.06 -12.90 1.07
CA SER A 58 -15.85 -11.69 1.34
C SER A 58 -16.15 -11.51 2.83
N LEU A 59 -16.55 -12.58 3.52
CA LEU A 59 -16.79 -12.57 4.97
C LEU A 59 -15.50 -12.32 5.75
N PHE A 60 -14.39 -12.90 5.33
CA PHE A 60 -13.09 -12.74 5.97
C PHE A 60 -12.60 -11.28 5.89
N ARG A 61 -12.84 -10.59 4.76
CA ARG A 61 -12.57 -9.15 4.64
C ARG A 61 -13.40 -8.32 5.61
N GLN A 62 -14.67 -8.67 5.78
CA GLN A 62 -15.53 -8.00 6.76
C GLN A 62 -15.05 -8.27 8.19
N ALA A 63 -14.60 -9.50 8.48
CA ALA A 63 -14.04 -9.87 9.77
C ALA A 63 -12.74 -9.09 10.07
N ALA A 64 -11.85 -8.90 9.09
CA ALA A 64 -10.64 -8.09 9.24
C ALA A 64 -10.97 -6.65 9.65
N ASN A 65 -12.00 -6.05 9.05
CA ASN A 65 -12.46 -4.71 9.40
C ASN A 65 -13.16 -4.64 10.77
N ALA A 66 -13.77 -5.74 11.23
CA ALA A 66 -14.45 -5.80 12.53
C ALA A 66 -13.49 -6.13 13.69
N GLY A 67 -12.38 -6.83 13.43
CA GLY A 67 -11.40 -7.24 14.43
C GLY A 67 -10.19 -7.90 13.82
N GLU A 68 -9.17 -7.10 13.51
CA GLU A 68 -7.96 -7.53 12.78
C GLU A 68 -7.18 -8.64 13.49
N ASP A 69 -6.94 -8.51 14.81
CA ASP A 69 -6.17 -9.51 15.58
C ASP A 69 -6.88 -10.88 15.64
N ARG A 70 -8.20 -10.88 15.74
CA ARG A 70 -9.01 -12.10 15.72
C ARG A 70 -8.96 -12.76 14.35
N THR A 71 -9.03 -11.97 13.29
CA THR A 71 -8.99 -12.45 11.91
C THR A 71 -7.60 -12.97 11.54
N GLU A 72 -6.55 -12.30 11.98
CA GLU A 72 -5.18 -12.79 11.84
C GLU A 72 -4.98 -14.12 12.59
N MET A 73 -5.43 -14.20 13.85
CA MET A 73 -5.35 -15.45 14.62
C MET A 73 -6.08 -16.58 13.89
N PHE A 74 -7.30 -16.33 13.41
CA PHE A 74 -8.07 -17.32 12.64
C PHE A 74 -7.29 -17.79 11.40
N TYR A 75 -6.65 -16.88 10.66
CA TYR A 75 -5.82 -17.24 9.51
C TYR A 75 -4.72 -18.23 9.89
N TRP A 76 -4.02 -17.97 11.00
CA TRP A 76 -2.91 -18.83 11.42
C TRP A 76 -3.33 -20.16 12.02
N THR A 77 -4.49 -20.24 12.66
CA THR A 77 -4.92 -21.42 13.44
C THR A 77 -5.97 -22.28 12.74
N ASN A 78 -6.83 -21.70 11.89
CA ASN A 78 -7.98 -22.39 11.33
C ASN A 78 -7.92 -22.58 9.81
N VAL A 79 -7.08 -21.80 9.10
CA VAL A 79 -6.98 -21.92 7.65
C VAL A 79 -5.94 -22.97 7.26
N ASP A 80 -6.34 -23.95 6.46
CA ASP A 80 -5.41 -24.88 5.83
C ASP A 80 -4.56 -24.14 4.77
N LYS A 81 -3.27 -24.00 5.05
CA LYS A 81 -2.31 -23.30 4.18
C LYS A 81 -2.09 -24.00 2.84
N SER A 82 -2.46 -25.28 2.73
CA SER A 82 -2.40 -26.02 1.46
C SER A 82 -3.58 -25.77 0.54
N SER A 83 -4.68 -25.19 1.06
CA SER A 83 -5.89 -24.90 0.30
C SER A 83 -5.69 -23.80 -0.75
N GLU A 84 -6.46 -23.86 -1.83
CA GLU A 84 -6.44 -22.85 -2.89
C GLU A 84 -6.96 -21.47 -2.42
N VAL A 85 -7.73 -21.43 -1.36
CA VAL A 85 -8.26 -20.18 -0.80
C VAL A 85 -7.27 -19.48 0.13
N ALA A 86 -6.32 -20.19 0.74
CA ALA A 86 -5.39 -19.63 1.71
C ALA A 86 -4.61 -18.40 1.21
N PRO A 87 -4.05 -18.39 -0.01
CA PRO A 87 -3.39 -17.19 -0.55
C PRO A 87 -4.34 -15.99 -0.65
N ARG A 88 -5.59 -16.23 -1.04
CA ARG A 88 -6.61 -15.17 -1.17
C ARG A 88 -6.96 -14.54 0.19
N LEU A 89 -7.00 -15.34 1.25
CA LEU A 89 -7.18 -14.85 2.62
C LEU A 89 -5.96 -14.10 3.12
N ALA A 90 -4.74 -14.56 2.75
CA ALA A 90 -3.51 -13.81 3.04
C ALA A 90 -3.50 -12.44 2.36
N ASP A 91 -3.91 -12.36 1.09
CA ASP A 91 -4.02 -11.09 0.36
C ASP A 91 -5.00 -10.12 1.04
N VAL A 92 -6.14 -10.60 1.52
CA VAL A 92 -7.07 -9.78 2.30
C VAL A 92 -6.41 -9.13 3.51
N LEU A 93 -5.63 -9.89 4.28
CA LEU A 93 -4.90 -9.35 5.43
C LEU A 93 -3.76 -8.43 5.01
N ALA A 94 -3.05 -8.75 3.92
CA ALA A 94 -1.99 -7.90 3.38
C ALA A 94 -2.52 -6.51 3.02
N VAL A 95 -3.63 -6.46 2.27
CA VAL A 95 -4.30 -5.21 1.89
C VAL A 95 -4.81 -4.46 3.11
N HIS A 96 -5.49 -5.14 4.03
CA HIS A 96 -6.00 -4.54 5.26
C HIS A 96 -4.89 -3.88 6.09
N TYR A 97 -3.78 -4.59 6.35
CA TYR A 97 -2.67 -4.04 7.11
C TYR A 97 -1.92 -2.92 6.37
N LYS A 98 -1.88 -2.96 5.03
CA LYS A 98 -1.35 -1.86 4.21
C LYS A 98 -2.18 -0.59 4.41
N GLU A 99 -3.51 -0.68 4.38
CA GLU A 99 -4.44 0.43 4.62
C GLU A 99 -4.29 1.00 6.04
N MET A 100 -4.11 0.12 7.03
CA MET A 100 -3.84 0.49 8.43
C MET A 100 -2.41 0.99 8.67
N ARG A 101 -1.56 1.06 7.65
CA ARG A 101 -0.14 1.45 7.70
C ARG A 101 0.71 0.55 8.61
N ASN A 102 0.27 -0.66 8.87
CA ASN A 102 1.07 -1.67 9.54
C ASN A 102 1.90 -2.44 8.49
N TYR A 103 2.97 -1.79 8.05
CA TYR A 103 3.77 -2.27 6.91
C TYR A 103 4.51 -3.59 7.20
N ASP A 104 4.80 -3.88 8.47
CA ASP A 104 5.43 -5.15 8.85
C ASP A 104 4.47 -6.33 8.66
N LYS A 105 3.24 -6.20 9.15
CA LYS A 105 2.20 -7.23 8.97
C LYS A 105 1.78 -7.32 7.50
N ALA A 106 1.59 -6.19 6.81
CA ALA A 106 1.29 -6.19 5.38
C ALA A 106 2.36 -6.95 4.57
N TYR A 107 3.64 -6.68 4.82
CA TYR A 107 4.74 -7.39 4.20
C TYR A 107 4.70 -8.89 4.47
N LEU A 108 4.45 -9.30 5.71
CA LEU A 108 4.34 -10.70 6.10
C LEU A 108 3.28 -11.42 5.25
N PHE A 109 2.08 -10.84 5.13
CA PHE A 109 0.99 -11.44 4.39
C PHE A 109 1.15 -11.39 2.87
N TYR A 110 1.79 -10.34 2.31
CA TYR A 110 2.20 -10.37 0.89
C TYR A 110 3.24 -11.48 0.63
N LYS A 111 4.17 -11.70 1.55
CA LYS A 111 5.14 -12.82 1.43
C LYS A 111 4.44 -14.17 1.50
N GLU A 112 3.43 -14.31 2.35
CA GLU A 112 2.62 -15.53 2.47
C GLU A 112 1.86 -15.81 1.16
N PHE A 113 1.20 -14.79 0.59
CA PHE A 113 0.56 -14.89 -0.73
C PHE A 113 1.56 -15.30 -1.82
N LEU A 114 2.72 -14.66 -1.86
CA LEU A 114 3.76 -14.88 -2.87
C LEU A 114 4.43 -16.27 -2.78
N GLN A 115 4.25 -17.04 -1.70
CA GLN A 115 4.72 -18.42 -1.64
C GLN A 115 4.02 -19.30 -2.67
N ARG A 116 2.73 -19.04 -2.90
CA ARG A 116 1.90 -19.79 -3.87
C ARG A 116 1.83 -19.11 -5.23
N HIS A 117 1.98 -17.80 -5.28
CA HIS A 117 1.91 -16.97 -6.48
C HIS A 117 3.20 -16.14 -6.66
N PRO A 118 4.38 -16.78 -6.87
CA PRO A 118 5.69 -16.12 -6.83
C PRO A 118 5.93 -15.13 -7.98
N GLU A 119 5.06 -15.14 -8.99
CA GLU A 119 5.16 -14.29 -10.18
C GLU A 119 3.98 -13.31 -10.31
N ASP A 120 3.17 -13.18 -9.25
CA ASP A 120 2.09 -12.21 -9.24
C ASP A 120 2.67 -10.79 -9.15
N VAL A 121 2.64 -10.07 -10.28
CA VAL A 121 3.24 -8.75 -10.43
C VAL A 121 2.60 -7.73 -9.47
N PRO A 122 1.27 -7.61 -9.33
CA PRO A 122 0.65 -6.72 -8.35
C PRO A 122 1.09 -6.96 -6.92
N ALA A 123 1.17 -8.22 -6.50
CA ALA A 123 1.61 -8.58 -5.15
C ALA A 123 3.11 -8.30 -4.94
N LEU A 124 3.95 -8.56 -5.96
CA LEU A 124 5.38 -8.20 -5.92
C LEU A 124 5.59 -6.70 -5.77
N VAL A 125 4.83 -5.88 -6.52
CA VAL A 125 4.87 -4.43 -6.42
C VAL A 125 4.47 -3.98 -5.01
N SER A 126 3.35 -4.50 -4.48
CA SER A 126 2.92 -4.19 -3.11
C SER A 126 3.94 -4.63 -2.06
N CYS A 127 4.58 -5.79 -2.25
CA CYS A 127 5.65 -6.27 -1.37
C CYS A 127 6.85 -5.31 -1.38
N ALA A 128 7.28 -4.86 -2.57
CA ALA A 128 8.37 -3.89 -2.72
C ALA A 128 8.04 -2.52 -2.07
N GLU A 129 6.79 -2.07 -2.20
CA GLU A 129 6.33 -0.87 -1.49
C GLU A 129 6.43 -1.03 0.03
N MET A 130 6.04 -2.19 0.57
CA MET A 130 6.17 -2.47 2.01
C MET A 130 7.64 -2.52 2.44
N GLU A 131 8.52 -3.09 1.62
CA GLU A 131 9.97 -3.07 1.87
C GLU A 131 10.49 -1.64 1.96
N MET A 132 10.05 -0.74 1.07
CA MET A 132 10.38 0.69 1.12
C MET A 132 9.88 1.36 2.41
N MET A 133 8.62 1.16 2.75
CA MET A 133 8.03 1.76 3.96
C MET A 133 8.69 1.28 5.25
N ARG A 134 9.30 0.10 5.23
CA ARG A 134 10.09 -0.48 6.33
C ARG A 134 11.56 -0.06 6.31
N GLY A 135 11.98 0.80 5.38
CA GLY A 135 13.37 1.23 5.21
C GLY A 135 14.30 0.15 4.64
N LYS A 136 13.75 -0.86 3.97
CA LYS A 136 14.48 -1.97 3.34
C LYS A 136 14.72 -1.70 1.85
N GLU A 137 15.27 -0.54 1.53
CA GLU A 137 15.47 -0.07 0.15
C GLU A 137 16.22 -1.07 -0.75
N LYS A 138 17.23 -1.77 -0.20
CA LYS A 138 17.98 -2.78 -0.98
C LYS A 138 17.17 -4.02 -1.32
N ASP A 139 16.21 -4.39 -0.48
CA ASP A 139 15.32 -5.51 -0.73
C ASP A 139 14.27 -5.08 -1.76
N ALA A 140 13.70 -3.89 -1.61
CA ALA A 140 12.79 -3.29 -2.58
C ALA A 140 13.41 -3.18 -3.99
N LEU A 141 14.71 -2.80 -4.07
CA LEU A 141 15.45 -2.78 -5.33
C LEU A 141 15.37 -4.13 -6.05
N LYS A 142 15.69 -5.22 -5.34
CA LYS A 142 15.67 -6.59 -5.91
C LYS A 142 14.26 -7.03 -6.30
N THR A 143 13.26 -6.65 -5.47
CA THR A 143 11.86 -7.02 -5.75
C THR A 143 11.35 -6.27 -6.97
N TYR A 144 11.66 -4.97 -7.14
CA TYR A 144 11.31 -4.22 -8.35
C TYR A 144 12.08 -4.70 -9.59
N GLU A 145 13.35 -5.10 -9.47
CA GLU A 145 14.08 -5.73 -10.56
C GLU A 145 13.38 -7.02 -11.01
N LYS A 146 12.91 -7.85 -10.06
CA LYS A 146 12.10 -9.03 -10.37
C LYS A 146 10.78 -8.67 -11.06
N VAL A 147 10.10 -7.61 -10.63
CA VAL A 147 8.90 -7.11 -11.30
C VAL A 147 9.19 -6.80 -12.77
N LEU A 148 10.30 -6.10 -13.09
CA LEU A 148 10.66 -5.79 -14.47
C LEU A 148 11.09 -6.99 -15.32
N MET A 149 11.50 -8.09 -14.69
CA MET A 149 11.74 -9.36 -15.44
C MET A 149 10.43 -9.99 -15.91
N LEU A 150 9.32 -9.75 -15.18
CA LEU A 150 7.99 -10.29 -15.49
C LEU A 150 7.16 -9.32 -16.33
N ASP A 151 7.25 -8.04 -16.04
CA ASP A 151 6.54 -6.94 -16.69
C ASP A 151 7.50 -5.76 -16.88
N ALA A 152 8.18 -5.74 -18.04
CA ALA A 152 9.18 -4.71 -18.39
C ALA A 152 8.59 -3.29 -18.43
N ASP A 153 7.28 -3.17 -18.59
CA ASP A 153 6.57 -1.90 -18.71
C ASP A 153 5.92 -1.44 -17.41
N ASN A 154 6.16 -2.17 -16.32
CA ASN A 154 5.61 -1.82 -15.04
C ASN A 154 5.98 -0.41 -14.61
N LEU A 155 4.97 0.44 -14.48
CA LEU A 155 5.15 1.88 -14.21
C LEU A 155 5.87 2.12 -12.89
N GLN A 156 5.41 1.47 -11.81
CA GLN A 156 5.91 1.70 -10.45
C GLN A 156 7.36 1.24 -10.32
N ALA A 157 7.69 0.08 -10.90
CA ALA A 157 9.05 -0.44 -10.90
C ALA A 157 10.01 0.45 -11.70
N ASN A 158 9.62 0.92 -12.89
CA ASN A 158 10.45 1.82 -13.69
C ASN A 158 10.66 3.17 -13.01
N ILE A 159 9.62 3.75 -12.38
CA ILE A 159 9.75 5.00 -11.61
C ILE A 159 10.69 4.80 -10.42
N PHE A 160 10.49 3.74 -9.65
CA PHE A 160 11.34 3.48 -8.47
C PHE A 160 12.81 3.31 -8.86
N LEU A 161 13.10 2.43 -9.82
CA LEU A 161 14.47 2.14 -10.24
C LEU A 161 15.13 3.36 -10.88
N GLY A 162 14.38 4.12 -11.67
CA GLY A 162 14.85 5.38 -12.25
C GLY A 162 15.28 6.38 -11.18
N ASN A 163 14.43 6.62 -10.20
CA ASN A 163 14.72 7.51 -9.08
C ASN A 163 15.86 6.99 -8.20
N TYR A 164 15.89 5.70 -7.91
CA TYR A 164 16.96 5.09 -7.12
C TYR A 164 18.33 5.32 -7.76
N TYR A 165 18.50 4.99 -9.04
CA TYR A 165 19.78 5.17 -9.73
C TYR A 165 20.11 6.65 -9.95
N TYR A 166 19.12 7.53 -10.11
CA TYR A 166 19.34 8.98 -10.16
C TYR A 166 19.92 9.51 -8.83
N LEU A 167 19.28 9.18 -7.72
CA LEU A 167 19.74 9.61 -6.39
C LEU A 167 21.11 9.02 -6.04
N GLN A 168 21.37 7.78 -6.44
CA GLN A 168 22.68 7.18 -6.28
C GLN A 168 23.74 7.92 -7.10
N ALA A 169 23.42 8.28 -8.34
CA ALA A 169 24.32 9.06 -9.19
C ALA A 169 24.64 10.45 -8.59
N GLU A 170 23.63 11.16 -8.09
CA GLU A 170 23.83 12.47 -7.43
C GLU A 170 24.74 12.33 -6.20
N LYS A 171 24.55 11.30 -5.40
CA LYS A 171 25.37 11.02 -4.22
C LYS A 171 26.83 10.72 -4.58
N ASP A 172 27.05 9.88 -5.60
CA ASP A 172 28.38 9.49 -6.04
C ASP A 172 29.12 10.68 -6.70
N LYS A 173 28.42 11.46 -7.53
CA LYS A 173 28.93 12.70 -8.12
C LYS A 173 29.35 13.69 -7.05
N LYS A 174 28.48 13.97 -6.08
CA LYS A 174 28.75 14.90 -4.99
C LYS A 174 29.99 14.45 -4.19
N LYS A 175 30.11 13.16 -3.88
CA LYS A 175 31.28 12.61 -3.19
C LYS A 175 32.55 12.83 -3.99
N LEU A 176 32.56 12.53 -5.29
CA LEU A 176 33.72 12.76 -6.16
C LEU A 176 34.13 14.24 -6.21
N GLU A 177 33.17 15.14 -6.30
CA GLU A 177 33.42 16.59 -6.31
C GLU A 177 34.00 17.07 -4.96
N GLU A 178 33.42 16.62 -3.83
CA GLU A 178 33.89 16.97 -2.49
C GLU A 178 35.32 16.45 -2.24
N ASP A 179 35.59 15.20 -2.62
CA ASP A 179 36.92 14.61 -2.44
C ASP A 179 37.96 15.30 -3.34
N TYR A 180 37.60 15.71 -4.57
CA TYR A 180 38.48 16.47 -5.44
C TYR A 180 38.75 17.89 -4.92
N LYS A 181 37.76 18.57 -4.38
CA LYS A 181 37.89 19.92 -3.79
C LYS A 181 38.85 19.98 -2.58
N LYS A 182 39.05 18.87 -1.87
CA LYS A 182 40.02 18.80 -0.75
C LYS A 182 41.47 18.83 -1.22
N ILE A 183 41.76 18.65 -2.49
CA ILE A 183 43.12 18.61 -3.02
C ILE A 183 43.54 20.02 -3.44
N THR A 184 44.46 20.61 -2.69
CA THR A 184 44.88 22.01 -2.90
C THR A 184 45.66 22.21 -4.21
N SER A 185 46.44 21.22 -4.68
CA SER A 185 47.23 21.27 -5.91
C SER A 185 47.17 19.92 -6.62
N PRO A 186 46.07 19.67 -7.40
CA PRO A 186 45.84 18.38 -8.00
C PRO A 186 46.87 18.07 -9.09
N THR A 187 47.45 16.89 -9.05
CA THR A 187 48.30 16.37 -10.12
C THR A 187 47.45 15.99 -11.34
N ARG A 188 48.09 15.90 -12.52
CA ARG A 188 47.44 15.44 -13.76
C ARG A 188 46.75 14.07 -13.58
N MET A 189 47.36 13.16 -12.78
CA MET A 189 46.79 11.85 -12.53
C MET A 189 45.54 11.93 -11.64
N GLN A 190 45.54 12.78 -10.62
CA GLN A 190 44.39 13.01 -9.75
C GLN A 190 43.23 13.64 -10.51
N TYR A 191 43.50 14.59 -11.37
CA TYR A 191 42.50 15.18 -12.27
C TYR A 191 41.92 14.13 -13.23
N ALA A 192 42.77 13.30 -13.86
CA ALA A 192 42.30 12.23 -14.75
C ALA A 192 41.41 11.22 -14.00
N ARG A 193 41.78 10.84 -12.77
CA ARG A 193 40.96 9.95 -11.90
C ARG A 193 39.59 10.56 -11.58
N TYR A 194 39.56 11.85 -11.23
CA TYR A 194 38.31 12.57 -10.99
C TYR A 194 37.41 12.58 -12.24
N ARG A 195 37.96 12.93 -13.42
CA ARG A 195 37.21 12.92 -14.69
C ARG A 195 36.67 11.54 -15.04
N ASN A 196 37.49 10.50 -14.90
CA ASN A 196 37.06 9.14 -15.16
C ASN A 196 35.93 8.72 -14.19
N GLY A 197 36.06 9.04 -12.90
CA GLY A 197 34.99 8.79 -11.93
C GLY A 197 33.68 9.49 -12.30
N LEU A 198 33.71 10.76 -12.75
CA LEU A 198 32.54 11.46 -13.25
C LEU A 198 31.96 10.76 -14.49
N SER A 199 32.81 10.37 -15.45
CA SER A 199 32.38 9.63 -16.65
C SER A 199 31.68 8.33 -16.29
N ASP A 200 32.21 7.59 -15.31
CA ASP A 200 31.61 6.35 -14.84
C ASP A 200 30.22 6.59 -14.19
N VAL A 201 30.08 7.63 -13.37
CA VAL A 201 28.79 8.03 -12.81
C VAL A 201 27.78 8.37 -13.90
N PHE A 202 28.19 9.17 -14.90
CA PHE A 202 27.30 9.54 -16.00
C PHE A 202 26.88 8.33 -16.85
N THR A 203 27.78 7.42 -17.14
CA THR A 203 27.51 6.26 -17.99
C THR A 203 26.72 5.18 -17.26
N ASN A 204 27.14 4.83 -16.04
CA ASN A 204 26.61 3.67 -15.32
C ASN A 204 25.40 4.03 -14.46
N SER A 205 25.40 5.16 -13.74
CA SER A 205 24.31 5.49 -12.81
C SER A 205 23.24 6.35 -13.47
N TYR A 206 23.59 7.53 -14.01
CA TYR A 206 22.61 8.33 -14.76
C TYR A 206 22.10 7.67 -16.02
N GLY A 207 22.96 6.88 -16.72
CA GLY A 207 22.56 6.11 -17.89
C GLY A 207 21.46 5.10 -17.55
N LYS A 208 21.58 4.37 -16.45
CA LYS A 208 20.53 3.47 -15.96
C LYS A 208 19.26 4.23 -15.57
N ALA A 209 19.39 5.30 -14.78
CA ALA A 209 18.26 6.14 -14.39
C ALA A 209 17.49 6.63 -15.62
N LYS A 210 18.21 7.15 -16.61
CA LYS A 210 17.64 7.62 -17.88
C LYS A 210 16.88 6.50 -18.60
N ALA A 211 17.43 5.30 -18.68
CA ALA A 211 16.79 4.19 -19.38
C ALA A 211 15.43 3.83 -18.77
N TYR A 212 15.35 3.72 -17.43
CA TYR A 212 14.09 3.43 -16.74
C TYR A 212 13.08 4.57 -16.91
N LEU A 213 13.49 5.83 -16.71
CA LEU A 213 12.57 6.98 -16.82
C LEU A 213 12.12 7.21 -18.28
N GLN A 214 12.97 6.94 -19.27
CA GLN A 214 12.56 6.97 -20.68
C GLN A 214 11.51 5.88 -20.99
N ARG A 215 11.59 4.70 -20.34
CA ARG A 215 10.57 3.68 -20.50
C ARG A 215 9.22 4.14 -19.98
N VAL A 216 9.20 4.83 -18.83
CA VAL A 216 7.97 5.48 -18.30
C VAL A 216 7.35 6.41 -19.34
N LEU A 217 8.12 7.30 -19.94
CA LEU A 217 7.63 8.27 -20.95
C LEU A 217 7.15 7.59 -22.23
N GLN A 218 7.77 6.46 -22.62
CA GLN A 218 7.36 5.70 -23.81
C GLN A 218 6.00 5.02 -23.62
N VAL A 219 5.78 4.44 -22.43
CA VAL A 219 4.55 3.71 -22.12
C VAL A 219 3.42 4.66 -21.69
N PHE A 220 3.77 5.76 -21.04
CA PHE A 220 2.84 6.75 -20.50
C PHE A 220 3.19 8.17 -20.98
N PRO A 221 2.96 8.51 -22.27
CA PRO A 221 3.37 9.79 -22.86
C PRO A 221 2.74 11.02 -22.18
N SER A 222 1.61 10.88 -21.48
CA SER A 222 0.95 11.96 -20.74
C SER A 222 1.66 12.32 -19.43
N MET A 223 2.64 11.53 -19.00
CA MET A 223 3.53 11.85 -17.89
C MET A 223 4.73 12.68 -18.36
N GLU A 224 4.50 13.74 -19.13
CA GLU A 224 5.54 14.74 -19.34
C GLU A 224 5.91 15.28 -17.96
N ALA A 225 6.98 14.69 -17.46
CA ALA A 225 7.48 14.96 -16.14
C ALA A 225 7.91 16.42 -16.06
N GLY A 226 7.33 17.14 -15.13
CA GLY A 226 7.88 18.38 -14.68
C GLY A 226 9.24 18.16 -14.04
#